data_2413f7a2e66a4acf1197d63868dd0ec2
#
_entry.id   2413f7a2e66a4acf1197d63868dd0ec2
#
_cell.length_a   1.000
_cell.length_b   1.000
_cell.length_c   1.000
_cell.angle_alpha   90.00
_cell.angle_beta   90.00
_cell.angle_gamma   90.00
#
_symmetry.space_group_name_H-M   'P 1'
#
loop_
_entity.id
_entity.type
_entity.pdbx_description
1 polymer ?
#
loop_
_entity_poly.entity_id
_entity_poly.type
_entity_poly.pdbx_seq_one_letter_code
_entity_poly.pdbx_strand_id
1 'polypeptide(L)'
;MAIIITMFPLGGATKIGEAIERNRIERLNATITNIYTTAYQQDADATLITNRDKATATLDDPFTAVNPYGTNTTSMYVYFTTSEATSVSYTVHAEGYPDFTATANQRKDYATTHEFIVLGLIPKTTNTITLKLTDASGSTVATGQITCKGPKLLGDEEIQLEQKRTPTSAAAQSVGNGLYAILGNDSDDQDFMYYYDVNGVIRGEIPVKYYRSHRLLFDDNGLMWFSASTHTMVGMNRLGKLERILDLDDQFILHHDYVLDSDGNLVLLATDLTRSDHAVQDQVVKLDTTTGKTTLLLDLGTMFPDYKSTTTHSGIDESDTRAKGRWDWIHCNTIQLLDDGSAILSARETSTIIKVADIEGTPQLQYMIGEPSVWNGTQYTASFLTKNGDFGDTGGQHSVTYSTDDSLESGSYYLTLFDNSFGYAMTRPDYDWTTIKGLSTSQSATDADSQSRLRKYLVNENDGTYTEVNSFKVPYSPYVSSVQEIDDDLNPVSYTHLTL
;
A
#
# COMPACT_ATOMS: atom_id res chain seq x y z
N MET A 1 -25.90 52.95 33.54
CA MET A 1 -25.73 51.48 33.31
C MET A 1 -24.69 51.31 32.22
N ALA A 2 -23.43 51.10 32.58
CA ALA A 2 -22.32 51.00 31.64
C ALA A 2 -22.14 49.50 31.28
N ILE A 3 -22.31 49.18 30.01
CA ILE A 3 -22.02 47.85 29.49
C ILE A 3 -20.51 47.77 29.27
N ILE A 4 -19.81 47.02 30.10
CA ILE A 4 -18.41 46.69 29.92
C ILE A 4 -18.38 45.52 28.94
N ILE A 5 -18.05 45.77 27.67
CA ILE A 5 -17.71 44.73 26.69
C ILE A 5 -16.25 44.43 26.95
N THR A 6 -15.96 43.32 27.62
CA THR A 6 -14.63 42.74 27.69
C THR A 6 -14.30 42.12 26.33
N MET A 7 -13.52 42.81 25.52
CA MET A 7 -12.87 42.24 24.34
C MET A 7 -11.81 41.24 24.83
N PHE A 8 -12.11 39.95 24.71
CA PHE A 8 -11.07 38.94 24.74
C PHE A 8 -10.17 39.10 23.50
N PRO A 9 -8.85 39.13 23.66
CA PRO A 9 -7.97 39.26 22.51
C PRO A 9 -8.14 38.01 21.61
N LEU A 10 -8.42 38.22 20.33
CA LEU A 10 -8.59 37.20 19.29
C LEU A 10 -7.45 36.15 19.27
N GLY A 11 -6.24 36.51 19.72
CA GLY A 11 -5.12 35.60 19.84
C GLY A 11 -5.19 34.58 20.99
N GLY A 12 -6.10 34.74 21.95
CA GLY A 12 -6.29 33.78 23.05
C GLY A 12 -7.20 32.62 22.65
N ALA A 13 -8.21 32.87 21.82
CA ALA A 13 -9.12 31.84 21.34
C ALA A 13 -8.45 30.89 20.34
N THR A 14 -7.57 31.42 19.49
CA THR A 14 -6.74 30.60 18.55
C THR A 14 -5.78 29.67 19.31
N LYS A 15 -5.05 30.19 20.31
CA LYS A 15 -4.12 29.37 21.12
C LYS A 15 -4.82 28.29 21.94
N ILE A 16 -6.04 28.54 22.42
CA ILE A 16 -6.84 27.54 23.14
C ILE A 16 -7.32 26.47 22.15
N GLY A 17 -7.76 26.84 20.95
CA GLY A 17 -8.14 25.93 19.89
C GLY A 17 -6.97 25.00 19.45
N GLU A 18 -5.80 25.58 19.23
CA GLU A 18 -4.57 24.86 18.91
C GLU A 18 -4.15 23.88 20.02
N ALA A 19 -4.29 24.29 21.30
CA ALA A 19 -3.98 23.42 22.42
C ALA A 19 -4.97 22.25 22.57
N ILE A 20 -6.26 22.48 22.30
CA ILE A 20 -7.28 21.42 22.31
C ILE A 20 -7.01 20.42 21.18
N GLU A 21 -6.71 20.90 19.99
CA GLU A 21 -6.41 20.05 18.85
C GLU A 21 -5.13 19.24 19.05
N ARG A 22 -4.08 19.84 19.53
CA ARG A 22 -2.85 19.11 19.89
C ARG A 22 -3.11 18.00 20.91
N ASN A 23 -3.85 18.28 21.99
CA ASN A 23 -4.23 17.27 22.96
C ASN A 23 -5.10 16.14 22.36
N ARG A 24 -5.94 16.45 21.37
CA ARG A 24 -6.74 15.47 20.64
C ARG A 24 -5.82 14.53 19.83
N ILE A 25 -4.89 15.10 19.08
CA ILE A 25 -3.91 14.36 18.28
C ILE A 25 -3.02 13.49 19.19
N GLU A 26 -2.48 14.04 20.28
CA GLU A 26 -1.66 13.28 21.22
C GLU A 26 -2.40 12.07 21.81
N ARG A 27 -3.68 12.22 22.17
CA ARG A 27 -4.51 11.11 22.67
C ARG A 27 -4.79 10.08 21.60
N LEU A 28 -5.06 10.51 20.37
CA LEU A 28 -5.28 9.63 19.23
C LEU A 28 -4.01 8.82 18.95
N ASN A 29 -2.86 9.48 18.88
CA ASN A 29 -1.58 8.82 18.66
C ASN A 29 -1.25 7.80 19.77
N ALA A 30 -1.51 8.15 21.04
CA ALA A 30 -1.32 7.22 22.15
C ALA A 30 -2.25 6.00 22.05
N THR A 31 -3.51 6.21 21.68
CA THR A 31 -4.48 5.13 21.46
C THR A 31 -4.03 4.20 20.35
N ILE A 32 -3.63 4.76 19.20
CA ILE A 32 -3.20 3.96 18.06
C ILE A 32 -1.89 3.24 18.36
N THR A 33 -0.93 3.91 18.98
CA THR A 33 0.33 3.24 19.40
C THR A 33 0.05 2.04 20.31
N ASN A 34 -0.92 2.15 21.21
CA ASN A 34 -1.31 1.05 22.10
C ASN A 34 -1.93 -0.13 21.34
N ILE A 35 -2.74 0.12 20.30
CA ILE A 35 -3.32 -0.93 19.44
C ILE A 35 -2.22 -1.84 18.86
N TYR A 36 -1.08 -1.24 18.49
CA TYR A 36 0.08 -1.92 17.92
C TYR A 36 1.03 -2.49 18.98
N THR A 37 0.47 -2.96 20.10
CA THR A 37 1.21 -3.71 21.14
C THR A 37 0.65 -5.11 21.31
N THR A 38 1.54 -6.07 21.55
CA THR A 38 1.15 -7.46 21.83
C THR A 38 0.22 -7.54 23.05
N ALA A 39 0.49 -6.74 24.09
CA ALA A 39 -0.33 -6.73 25.30
C ALA A 39 -1.77 -6.30 25.01
N TYR A 40 -1.97 -5.22 24.26
CA TYR A 40 -3.31 -4.78 23.87
C TYR A 40 -4.07 -5.84 23.07
N GLN A 41 -3.41 -6.46 22.09
CA GLN A 41 -4.05 -7.48 21.24
C GLN A 41 -4.43 -8.73 22.05
N GLN A 42 -3.60 -9.14 23.00
CA GLN A 42 -3.91 -10.26 23.90
C GLN A 42 -5.07 -9.94 24.84
N ASP A 43 -5.11 -8.75 25.43
CA ASP A 43 -6.19 -8.33 26.33
C ASP A 43 -7.53 -8.18 25.59
N ALA A 44 -7.49 -7.62 24.37
CA ALA A 44 -8.65 -7.49 23.48
C ALA A 44 -9.22 -8.88 23.12
N ASP A 45 -8.34 -9.80 22.74
CA ASP A 45 -8.69 -11.18 22.40
C ASP A 45 -9.31 -11.93 23.59
N ALA A 46 -8.66 -11.89 24.73
CA ALA A 46 -9.17 -12.51 25.97
C ALA A 46 -10.54 -11.95 26.38
N THR A 47 -10.74 -10.64 26.21
CA THR A 47 -12.01 -9.98 26.49
C THR A 47 -13.10 -10.41 25.51
N LEU A 48 -12.79 -10.44 24.20
CA LEU A 48 -13.70 -10.88 23.16
C LEU A 48 -14.16 -12.33 23.39
N ILE A 49 -13.22 -13.25 23.59
CA ILE A 49 -13.48 -14.68 23.85
C ILE A 49 -14.31 -14.85 25.12
N THR A 50 -13.93 -14.19 26.21
CA THR A 50 -14.67 -14.28 27.49
C THR A 50 -16.13 -13.82 27.33
N ASN A 51 -16.40 -12.79 26.56
CA ASN A 51 -17.75 -12.28 26.35
C ASN A 51 -18.54 -13.17 25.37
N ARG A 52 -17.91 -13.64 24.31
CA ARG A 52 -18.49 -14.59 23.36
C ARG A 52 -18.94 -15.89 24.04
N ASP A 53 -18.06 -16.46 24.88
CA ASP A 53 -18.32 -17.76 25.52
C ASP A 53 -19.42 -17.70 26.59
N LYS A 54 -19.78 -16.50 27.07
CA LYS A 54 -20.94 -16.28 27.96
C LYS A 54 -22.25 -16.13 27.19
N ALA A 55 -22.20 -15.84 25.88
CA ALA A 55 -23.38 -15.63 25.06
C ALA A 55 -23.95 -16.97 24.58
N THR A 56 -25.30 -17.05 24.52
CA THR A 56 -26.00 -18.12 23.78
C THR A 56 -26.29 -17.60 22.39
N ALA A 57 -25.25 -17.54 21.56
CA ALA A 57 -25.31 -16.87 20.27
C ALA A 57 -25.99 -17.75 19.20
N THR A 58 -27.11 -17.28 18.67
CA THR A 58 -27.87 -17.87 17.57
C THR A 58 -27.93 -16.92 16.38
N LEU A 59 -28.46 -17.35 15.24
CA LEU A 59 -28.65 -16.48 14.08
C LEU A 59 -29.59 -15.28 14.39
N ASP A 60 -30.61 -15.50 15.23
CA ASP A 60 -31.58 -14.46 15.60
C ASP A 60 -31.04 -13.50 16.68
N ASP A 61 -30.06 -13.94 17.48
CA ASP A 61 -29.39 -13.16 18.52
C ASP A 61 -27.87 -13.46 18.48
N PRO A 62 -27.16 -13.00 17.47
CA PRO A 62 -25.71 -13.25 17.35
C PRO A 62 -24.91 -12.41 18.34
N PHE A 63 -23.83 -12.97 18.84
CA PHE A 63 -22.86 -12.18 19.59
C PHE A 63 -22.11 -11.23 18.65
N THR A 64 -22.06 -9.95 19.01
CA THR A 64 -21.42 -8.90 18.19
C THR A 64 -20.49 -8.02 19.02
N ALA A 65 -19.40 -7.57 18.39
CA ALA A 65 -18.49 -6.57 18.96
C ALA A 65 -17.95 -5.65 17.84
N VAL A 66 -18.14 -4.35 17.98
CA VAL A 66 -17.63 -3.37 17.01
C VAL A 66 -16.14 -3.18 17.23
N ASN A 67 -15.34 -3.33 16.16
CA ASN A 67 -13.89 -3.10 16.15
C ASN A 67 -13.15 -3.69 17.39
N PRO A 68 -13.26 -4.98 17.69
CA PRO A 68 -12.80 -5.54 18.98
C PRO A 68 -11.29 -5.40 19.20
N TYR A 69 -10.49 -5.37 18.14
CA TYR A 69 -9.03 -5.26 18.19
C TYR A 69 -8.50 -3.84 17.92
N GLY A 70 -9.38 -2.86 17.68
CA GLY A 70 -9.00 -1.48 17.41
C GLY A 70 -8.46 -1.24 15.98
N THR A 71 -8.30 -2.27 15.18
CA THR A 71 -7.58 -2.24 13.91
C THR A 71 -8.42 -1.84 12.70
N ASN A 72 -9.77 -1.87 12.79
CA ASN A 72 -10.65 -1.41 11.72
C ASN A 72 -11.91 -0.77 12.29
N THR A 73 -11.95 0.54 12.30
CA THR A 73 -13.01 1.35 12.95
C THR A 73 -14.41 0.98 12.47
N THR A 74 -14.58 0.66 11.17
CA THR A 74 -15.90 0.42 10.56
C THR A 74 -16.23 -1.07 10.44
N SER A 75 -15.64 -1.90 11.27
CA SER A 75 -15.88 -3.35 11.29
C SER A 75 -16.69 -3.80 12.49
N MET A 76 -17.32 -4.97 12.35
CA MET A 76 -18.04 -5.65 13.44
C MET A 76 -17.70 -7.13 13.43
N TYR A 77 -17.24 -7.64 14.57
CA TYR A 77 -17.13 -9.08 14.82
C TYR A 77 -18.53 -9.66 15.03
N VAL A 78 -18.78 -10.81 14.42
CA VAL A 78 -20.04 -11.56 14.53
C VAL A 78 -19.75 -13.03 14.81
N TYR A 79 -20.45 -13.58 15.80
CA TYR A 79 -20.38 -14.99 16.15
C TYR A 79 -21.77 -15.56 16.43
N PHE A 80 -22.08 -16.74 15.88
CA PHE A 80 -23.27 -17.52 16.18
C PHE A 80 -23.09 -18.98 15.77
N THR A 81 -24.02 -19.86 16.23
CA THR A 81 -24.06 -21.27 15.83
C THR A 81 -25.37 -21.62 15.14
N THR A 82 -25.33 -22.64 14.29
CA THR A 82 -26.48 -23.21 13.58
C THR A 82 -26.53 -24.72 13.79
N SER A 83 -27.74 -25.31 13.61
CA SER A 83 -27.90 -26.77 13.68
C SER A 83 -27.36 -27.50 12.46
N GLU A 84 -27.36 -26.85 11.32
CA GLU A 84 -26.95 -27.37 10.02
C GLU A 84 -25.73 -26.59 9.52
N ALA A 85 -24.86 -27.28 8.77
CA ALA A 85 -23.69 -26.63 8.17
C ALA A 85 -24.11 -25.70 7.02
N THR A 86 -23.74 -24.41 7.13
CA THR A 86 -24.08 -23.37 6.15
C THR A 86 -22.88 -22.50 5.83
N SER A 87 -22.91 -21.84 4.68
CA SER A 87 -22.05 -20.70 4.40
C SER A 87 -22.80 -19.39 4.63
N VAL A 88 -22.09 -18.31 4.94
CA VAL A 88 -22.68 -17.01 5.26
C VAL A 88 -22.21 -15.96 4.27
N SER A 89 -23.17 -15.18 3.76
CA SER A 89 -22.94 -13.88 3.15
C SER A 89 -23.67 -12.81 3.93
N TYR A 90 -23.24 -11.56 3.81
CA TYR A 90 -23.89 -10.44 4.48
C TYR A 90 -24.05 -9.25 3.55
N THR A 91 -25.08 -8.44 3.82
CA THR A 91 -25.32 -7.16 3.16
C THR A 91 -25.46 -6.09 4.23
N VAL A 92 -24.63 -5.03 4.13
CA VAL A 92 -24.73 -3.83 4.97
C VAL A 92 -25.55 -2.79 4.22
N HIS A 93 -26.69 -2.41 4.78
CA HIS A 93 -27.56 -1.36 4.29
C HIS A 93 -27.52 -0.14 5.23
N ALA A 94 -27.41 1.05 4.67
CA ALA A 94 -27.55 2.32 5.38
C ALA A 94 -28.24 3.33 4.47
N GLU A 95 -29.23 4.06 4.99
CA GLU A 95 -30.00 5.03 4.22
C GLU A 95 -29.06 6.09 3.58
N GLY A 96 -29.26 6.31 2.29
CA GLY A 96 -28.48 7.28 1.50
C GLY A 96 -27.19 6.73 0.90
N TYR A 97 -26.83 5.46 1.14
CA TYR A 97 -25.63 4.84 0.61
C TYR A 97 -25.94 3.54 -0.14
N PRO A 98 -25.19 3.19 -1.18
CA PRO A 98 -25.29 1.88 -1.82
C PRO A 98 -25.06 0.73 -0.84
N ASP A 99 -25.81 -0.35 -1.01
CA ASP A 99 -25.63 -1.58 -0.25
C ASP A 99 -24.24 -2.17 -0.53
N PHE A 100 -23.61 -2.73 0.52
CA PHE A 100 -22.36 -3.44 0.42
C PHE A 100 -22.60 -4.92 0.77
N THR A 101 -22.28 -5.82 -0.15
CA THR A 101 -22.46 -7.27 0.02
C THR A 101 -21.11 -7.97 -0.06
N ALA A 102 -20.83 -8.85 0.90
CA ALA A 102 -19.65 -9.69 0.92
C ALA A 102 -19.94 -11.08 1.49
N THR A 103 -19.00 -12.01 1.29
CA THR A 103 -19.03 -13.32 1.96
C THR A 103 -18.31 -13.23 3.31
N ALA A 104 -18.83 -13.94 4.31
CA ALA A 104 -18.22 -13.98 5.63
C ALA A 104 -16.89 -14.74 5.64
N ASN A 105 -16.72 -15.74 4.77
CA ASN A 105 -15.51 -16.54 4.59
C ASN A 105 -15.08 -16.53 3.13
N GLN A 106 -13.79 -16.40 2.88
CA GLN A 106 -13.23 -16.51 1.52
C GLN A 106 -13.38 -17.91 0.94
N ARG A 107 -13.41 -18.94 1.78
CA ARG A 107 -13.67 -20.32 1.39
C ARG A 107 -15.16 -20.57 1.53
N LYS A 108 -15.74 -21.34 0.62
CA LYS A 108 -17.12 -21.84 0.71
C LYS A 108 -17.18 -22.94 1.79
N ASP A 109 -16.74 -22.62 2.99
CA ASP A 109 -16.72 -23.54 4.10
C ASP A 109 -18.12 -23.56 4.71
N TYR A 110 -18.75 -24.70 4.62
CA TYR A 110 -20.00 -24.97 5.31
C TYR A 110 -19.68 -25.39 6.72
N ALA A 111 -20.13 -24.62 7.69
CA ALA A 111 -19.88 -24.86 9.11
C ALA A 111 -21.15 -24.65 9.95
N THR A 112 -21.15 -25.20 11.16
CA THR A 112 -22.17 -24.95 12.18
C THR A 112 -21.76 -23.85 13.15
N THR A 113 -20.50 -23.43 13.14
CA THR A 113 -20.00 -22.31 13.92
C THR A 113 -19.53 -21.23 12.94
N HIS A 114 -20.08 -20.04 13.13
CA HIS A 114 -19.82 -18.88 12.27
C HIS A 114 -19.11 -17.82 13.08
N GLU A 115 -17.90 -17.44 12.65
CA GLU A 115 -17.05 -16.43 13.27
C GLU A 115 -16.36 -15.62 12.19
N PHE A 116 -16.72 -14.33 12.07
CA PHE A 116 -16.23 -13.47 10.99
C PHE A 116 -16.34 -11.99 11.31
N ILE A 117 -15.73 -11.17 10.48
CA ILE A 117 -15.87 -9.71 10.50
C ILE A 117 -16.81 -9.26 9.39
N VAL A 118 -17.80 -8.46 9.75
CA VAL A 118 -18.55 -7.62 8.83
C VAL A 118 -17.74 -6.34 8.60
N LEU A 119 -17.43 -6.04 7.34
CA LEU A 119 -16.82 -4.79 6.90
C LEU A 119 -17.90 -3.82 6.41
N GLY A 120 -17.58 -2.55 6.38
CA GLY A 120 -18.35 -1.55 5.65
C GLY A 120 -19.50 -0.90 6.42
N LEU A 121 -19.45 -0.88 7.75
CA LEU A 121 -20.36 -0.06 8.54
C LEU A 121 -20.22 1.40 8.14
N ILE A 122 -21.32 2.04 7.77
CA ILE A 122 -21.33 3.48 7.45
C ILE A 122 -21.24 4.28 8.76
N PRO A 123 -20.24 5.18 8.88
CA PRO A 123 -20.00 5.93 10.10
C PRO A 123 -21.20 6.79 10.53
N LYS A 124 -21.46 6.86 11.85
CA LYS A 124 -22.51 7.68 12.49
C LYS A 124 -23.94 7.42 12.03
N THR A 125 -24.16 6.46 11.14
CA THR A 125 -25.45 6.11 10.53
C THR A 125 -25.98 4.82 11.14
N THR A 126 -27.30 4.61 11.13
CA THR A 126 -27.89 3.32 11.47
C THR A 126 -27.65 2.36 10.30
N ASN A 127 -26.96 1.24 10.61
CA ASN A 127 -26.70 0.16 9.65
C ASN A 127 -27.60 -1.01 9.97
N THR A 128 -28.16 -1.63 8.93
CA THR A 128 -28.86 -2.90 8.99
C THR A 128 -28.04 -3.94 8.24
N ILE A 129 -27.54 -4.94 8.95
CA ILE A 129 -26.75 -6.04 8.38
C ILE A 129 -27.67 -7.24 8.22
N THR A 130 -27.91 -7.66 6.99
CA THR A 130 -28.66 -8.86 6.67
C THR A 130 -27.70 -10.02 6.47
N LEU A 131 -27.81 -11.06 7.29
CA LEU A 131 -27.07 -12.30 7.16
C LEU A 131 -27.89 -13.28 6.33
N LYS A 132 -27.28 -13.90 5.33
CA LYS A 132 -27.89 -14.90 4.46
C LYS A 132 -27.11 -16.21 4.58
N LEU A 133 -27.80 -17.27 5.02
CA LEU A 133 -27.24 -18.60 5.17
C LEU A 133 -27.61 -19.45 3.95
N THR A 134 -26.63 -20.13 3.39
CA THR A 134 -26.77 -20.94 2.18
C THR A 134 -26.26 -22.35 2.45
N ASP A 135 -27.01 -23.38 2.06
CA ASP A 135 -26.59 -24.77 2.13
C ASP A 135 -25.68 -25.17 0.96
N ALA A 136 -25.18 -26.41 0.99
CA ALA A 136 -24.30 -26.96 -0.03
C ALA A 136 -24.93 -27.07 -1.43
N SER A 137 -26.28 -27.00 -1.52
CA SER A 137 -26.99 -26.95 -2.80
C SER A 137 -27.04 -25.54 -3.41
N GLY A 138 -26.59 -24.52 -2.67
CA GLY A 138 -26.71 -23.11 -3.03
C GLY A 138 -28.07 -22.48 -2.65
N SER A 139 -28.93 -23.21 -1.94
CA SER A 139 -30.24 -22.73 -1.51
C SER A 139 -30.13 -21.89 -0.23
N THR A 140 -30.84 -20.77 -0.17
CA THR A 140 -30.96 -19.99 1.06
C THR A 140 -31.82 -20.73 2.06
N VAL A 141 -31.26 -21.08 3.22
CA VAL A 141 -31.94 -21.85 4.27
C VAL A 141 -32.41 -20.99 5.44
N ALA A 142 -31.74 -19.86 5.70
CA ALA A 142 -32.13 -18.92 6.75
C ALA A 142 -31.59 -17.52 6.47
N THR A 143 -32.18 -16.53 7.13
CA THR A 143 -31.71 -15.14 7.14
C THR A 143 -31.78 -14.59 8.56
N GLY A 144 -30.78 -13.81 8.97
CA GLY A 144 -30.75 -13.06 10.22
C GLY A 144 -30.54 -11.59 9.98
N GLN A 145 -30.80 -10.76 10.98
CA GLN A 145 -30.62 -9.32 10.86
C GLN A 145 -29.99 -8.72 12.13
N ILE A 146 -29.01 -7.84 11.94
CA ILE A 146 -28.36 -7.07 13.01
C ILE A 146 -28.56 -5.59 12.71
N THR A 147 -28.93 -4.80 13.70
CA THR A 147 -29.00 -3.34 13.58
C THR A 147 -28.01 -2.69 14.54
N CYS A 148 -27.19 -1.80 14.03
CA CYS A 148 -26.22 -1.07 14.85
C CYS A 148 -26.02 0.37 14.35
N LYS A 149 -25.50 1.23 15.22
CA LYS A 149 -24.99 2.55 14.81
C LYS A 149 -23.52 2.44 14.47
N GLY A 150 -23.17 2.86 13.24
CA GLY A 150 -21.77 2.91 12.83
C GLY A 150 -20.93 3.84 13.71
N PRO A 151 -19.70 3.48 14.05
CA PRO A 151 -18.80 4.31 14.86
C PRO A 151 -18.41 5.59 14.14
N LYS A 152 -17.88 6.55 14.89
CA LYS A 152 -17.23 7.72 14.29
C LYS A 152 -15.86 7.29 13.77
N LEU A 153 -15.45 7.76 12.57
CA LEU A 153 -14.08 7.62 12.10
C LEU A 153 -13.10 8.29 13.07
N LEU A 154 -11.92 7.73 13.20
CA LEU A 154 -10.80 8.30 13.96
C LEU A 154 -10.14 9.42 13.16
N GLY A 155 -9.97 9.23 11.85
CA GLY A 155 -9.58 10.26 10.89
C GLY A 155 -10.75 11.16 10.50
N ASP A 156 -10.47 12.20 9.76
CA ASP A 156 -11.46 13.17 9.27
C ASP A 156 -11.82 12.93 7.78
N GLU A 157 -11.68 11.67 7.30
CA GLU A 157 -11.91 11.29 5.90
C GLU A 157 -13.39 11.36 5.52
N GLU A 158 -13.64 11.60 4.23
CA GLU A 158 -14.99 11.66 3.68
C GLU A 158 -15.59 10.25 3.55
N ILE A 159 -16.87 10.12 3.91
CA ILE A 159 -17.60 8.85 3.84
C ILE A 159 -17.78 8.41 2.39
N GLN A 160 -17.92 9.37 1.48
CA GLN A 160 -18.09 9.10 0.05
C GLN A 160 -17.27 10.08 -0.78
N LEU A 161 -16.36 9.52 -1.59
CA LEU A 161 -15.55 10.28 -2.51
C LEU A 161 -16.37 10.82 -3.68
N GLU A 162 -16.03 12.00 -4.18
CA GLU A 162 -16.60 12.55 -5.39
C GLU A 162 -16.14 11.73 -6.61
N GLN A 163 -17.09 11.17 -7.34
CA GLN A 163 -16.80 10.43 -8.58
C GLN A 163 -16.86 11.39 -9.78
N LYS A 164 -15.72 11.68 -10.38
CA LYS A 164 -15.64 12.51 -11.61
C LYS A 164 -16.17 11.79 -12.85
N ARG A 165 -16.23 10.45 -12.84
CA ARG A 165 -16.78 9.62 -13.92
C ARG A 165 -17.49 8.42 -13.31
N THR A 166 -18.68 8.13 -13.81
CA THR A 166 -19.35 6.86 -13.49
C THR A 166 -18.57 5.72 -14.16
N PRO A 167 -18.15 4.68 -13.41
CA PRO A 167 -17.53 3.50 -14.00
C PRO A 167 -18.42 2.93 -15.10
N THR A 168 -17.82 2.46 -16.19
CA THR A 168 -18.57 1.67 -17.17
C THR A 168 -19.07 0.40 -16.50
N SER A 169 -20.18 -0.18 -16.99
CA SER A 169 -20.70 -1.43 -16.43
C SER A 169 -19.67 -2.57 -16.48
N ALA A 170 -18.79 -2.58 -17.47
CA ALA A 170 -17.71 -3.55 -17.59
C ALA A 170 -16.63 -3.33 -16.51
N ALA A 171 -16.18 -2.09 -16.27
CA ALA A 171 -15.21 -1.78 -15.23
C ALA A 171 -15.76 -2.06 -13.81
N ALA A 172 -17.06 -1.79 -13.57
CA ALA A 172 -17.70 -2.13 -12.31
C ALA A 172 -17.85 -3.64 -12.11
N GLN A 173 -18.00 -4.41 -13.19
CA GLN A 173 -18.07 -5.87 -13.13
C GLN A 173 -16.71 -6.53 -12.88
N SER A 174 -15.63 -6.01 -13.46
CA SER A 174 -14.28 -6.57 -13.24
C SER A 174 -13.77 -6.35 -11.81
N VAL A 175 -14.15 -5.25 -11.16
CA VAL A 175 -13.83 -5.03 -9.73
C VAL A 175 -14.78 -5.80 -8.81
N GLY A 176 -16.04 -6.05 -9.25
CA GLY A 176 -17.06 -6.76 -8.47
C GLY A 176 -17.31 -6.10 -7.11
N ASN A 177 -17.28 -6.91 -6.05
CA ASN A 177 -17.38 -6.45 -4.65
C ASN A 177 -16.01 -6.15 -4.03
N GLY A 178 -14.96 -5.97 -4.85
CA GLY A 178 -13.63 -5.64 -4.39
C GLY A 178 -13.56 -4.27 -3.73
N LEU A 179 -12.51 -4.08 -2.95
CA LEU A 179 -12.23 -2.83 -2.25
C LEU A 179 -10.94 -2.21 -2.78
N TYR A 180 -10.96 -0.89 -2.94
CA TYR A 180 -9.77 -0.11 -3.19
C TYR A 180 -9.14 0.27 -1.85
N ALA A 181 -7.88 -0.10 -1.64
CA ALA A 181 -7.12 0.30 -0.46
C ALA A 181 -6.33 1.58 -0.78
N ILE A 182 -6.64 2.66 -0.06
CA ILE A 182 -5.84 3.87 -0.02
C ILE A 182 -4.94 3.74 1.21
N LEU A 183 -3.62 3.68 1.00
CA LEU A 183 -2.67 3.28 2.02
C LEU A 183 -2.15 4.42 2.91
N GLY A 184 -2.80 5.58 2.85
CA GLY A 184 -2.43 6.79 3.56
C GLY A 184 -1.79 7.84 2.65
N ASN A 185 -1.23 8.88 3.24
CA ASN A 185 -0.55 9.97 2.56
C ASN A 185 0.89 10.14 3.09
N ASP A 186 1.65 11.08 2.56
CA ASP A 186 3.04 11.32 2.96
C ASP A 186 3.17 12.33 4.13
N SER A 187 2.16 12.45 5.00
CA SER A 187 2.24 13.32 6.17
C SER A 187 3.18 12.74 7.25
N ASP A 188 3.81 13.62 8.01
CA ASP A 188 4.61 13.24 9.18
C ASP A 188 3.75 12.98 10.42
N ASP A 189 2.42 13.11 10.27
CA ASP A 189 1.44 12.91 11.33
C ASP A 189 0.87 11.48 11.32
N GLN A 190 -0.09 11.24 12.22
CA GLN A 190 -0.88 10.03 12.25
C GLN A 190 -1.60 9.81 10.92
N ASP A 191 -1.53 8.60 10.38
CA ASP A 191 -2.13 8.25 9.11
C ASP A 191 -3.12 7.08 9.22
N PHE A 192 -3.88 6.86 8.16
CA PHE A 192 -4.92 5.85 8.09
C PHE A 192 -4.91 5.18 6.73
N MET A 193 -5.16 3.88 6.70
CA MET A 193 -5.54 3.20 5.47
C MET A 193 -7.07 3.18 5.38
N TYR A 194 -7.59 3.49 4.20
CA TYR A 194 -9.03 3.48 3.94
C TYR A 194 -9.38 2.46 2.86
N TYR A 195 -10.49 1.77 3.06
CA TYR A 195 -11.07 0.91 2.03
C TYR A 195 -12.30 1.58 1.45
N TYR A 196 -12.35 1.69 0.14
CA TYR A 196 -13.48 2.21 -0.61
C TYR A 196 -14.03 1.15 -1.56
N ASP A 197 -15.35 1.07 -1.68
CA ASP A 197 -15.97 0.25 -2.72
C ASP A 197 -15.97 0.95 -4.09
N VAL A 198 -16.48 0.26 -5.11
CA VAL A 198 -16.57 0.78 -6.49
C VAL A 198 -17.41 2.06 -6.61
N ASN A 199 -18.29 2.34 -5.65
CA ASN A 199 -19.10 3.56 -5.58
C ASN A 199 -18.37 4.70 -4.83
N GLY A 200 -17.13 4.51 -4.41
CA GLY A 200 -16.36 5.47 -3.63
C GLY A 200 -16.87 5.62 -2.19
N VAL A 201 -17.61 4.65 -1.66
CA VAL A 201 -18.09 4.67 -0.28
C VAL A 201 -17.10 3.95 0.62
N ILE A 202 -16.77 4.58 1.77
CA ILE A 202 -15.84 4.02 2.75
C ILE A 202 -16.39 2.71 3.34
N ARG A 203 -15.53 1.69 3.38
CA ARG A 203 -15.85 0.34 3.89
C ARG A 203 -14.87 -0.13 4.96
N GLY A 204 -13.81 0.63 5.22
CA GLY A 204 -12.82 0.34 6.26
C GLY A 204 -11.98 1.56 6.59
N GLU A 205 -11.58 1.67 7.86
CA GLU A 205 -10.59 2.62 8.34
C GLU A 205 -9.64 1.87 9.27
N ILE A 206 -8.37 1.73 8.86
CA ILE A 206 -7.31 1.09 9.63
C ILE A 206 -6.33 2.17 10.07
N PRO A 207 -6.26 2.51 11.37
CA PRO A 207 -5.28 3.46 11.86
C PRO A 207 -3.87 2.89 11.72
N VAL A 208 -2.92 3.67 11.23
CA VAL A 208 -1.49 3.32 11.15
C VAL A 208 -0.72 4.07 12.23
N LYS A 209 0.30 3.42 12.79
CA LYS A 209 1.05 3.95 13.93
C LYS A 209 1.80 5.25 13.60
N TYR A 210 2.40 5.31 12.41
CA TYR A 210 3.14 6.47 11.93
C TYR A 210 3.44 6.33 10.46
N TYR A 211 3.26 7.41 9.69
CA TYR A 211 3.46 7.43 8.25
C TYR A 211 2.48 6.48 7.52
N ARG A 212 2.45 6.47 6.21
CA ARG A 212 1.57 5.59 5.42
C ARG A 212 2.05 4.15 5.41
N SER A 213 1.15 3.22 5.11
CA SER A 213 1.54 1.90 4.63
C SER A 213 1.94 1.97 3.15
N HIS A 214 2.70 0.97 2.67
CA HIS A 214 3.18 0.98 1.29
C HIS A 214 2.49 -0.07 0.42
N ARG A 215 2.10 -1.19 1.02
CA ARG A 215 1.50 -2.33 0.31
C ARG A 215 0.70 -3.19 1.27
N LEU A 216 -0.30 -3.92 0.72
CA LEU A 216 -0.95 -5.02 1.40
C LEU A 216 -0.50 -6.33 0.77
N LEU A 217 -0.01 -7.28 1.57
CA LEU A 217 0.36 -8.61 1.15
C LEU A 217 -0.50 -9.63 1.89
N PHE A 218 -0.79 -10.75 1.26
CA PHE A 218 -1.52 -11.85 1.88
C PHE A 218 -0.65 -13.10 1.82
N ASP A 219 -0.38 -13.71 2.98
CA ASP A 219 0.38 -14.94 3.06
C ASP A 219 -0.51 -16.19 3.00
N ASP A 220 0.10 -17.35 2.84
CA ASP A 220 -0.58 -18.63 2.79
C ASP A 220 -1.26 -19.02 4.12
N ASN A 221 -0.88 -18.40 5.22
CA ASN A 221 -1.48 -18.57 6.53
C ASN A 221 -2.73 -17.71 6.74
N GLY A 222 -3.05 -16.84 5.77
CA GLY A 222 -4.20 -15.95 5.77
C GLY A 222 -3.98 -14.67 6.58
N LEU A 223 -2.73 -14.28 6.83
CA LEU A 223 -2.40 -12.98 7.39
C LEU A 223 -2.29 -11.93 6.28
N MET A 224 -2.82 -10.76 6.57
CA MET A 224 -2.59 -9.55 5.79
C MET A 224 -1.41 -8.79 6.42
N TRP A 225 -0.32 -8.67 5.67
CA TRP A 225 0.88 -7.96 6.07
C TRP A 225 0.87 -6.53 5.54
N PHE A 226 1.23 -5.58 6.42
CA PHE A 226 1.40 -4.17 6.06
C PHE A 226 2.37 -3.46 7.01
N SER A 227 2.92 -2.33 6.57
CA SER A 227 3.74 -1.48 7.43
C SER A 227 2.86 -0.59 8.31
N ALA A 228 3.00 -0.73 9.62
CA ALA A 228 2.32 0.14 10.61
C ALA A 228 3.12 1.41 10.92
N SER A 229 4.40 1.43 10.58
CA SER A 229 5.31 2.58 10.62
C SER A 229 6.53 2.29 9.76
N THR A 230 7.46 3.24 9.67
CA THR A 230 8.76 3.02 8.98
C THR A 230 9.65 1.97 9.66
N HIS A 231 9.29 1.51 10.87
CA HIS A 231 10.07 0.51 11.62
C HIS A 231 9.27 -0.76 11.94
N THR A 232 7.95 -0.77 11.74
CA THR A 232 7.09 -1.84 12.23
C THR A 232 6.30 -2.47 11.09
N MET A 233 6.49 -3.78 10.89
CA MET A 233 5.66 -4.63 10.05
C MET A 233 4.67 -5.41 10.91
N VAL A 234 3.45 -5.59 10.42
CA VAL A 234 2.41 -6.35 11.14
C VAL A 234 1.70 -7.34 10.24
N GLY A 235 1.34 -8.49 10.82
CA GLY A 235 0.50 -9.52 10.22
C GLY A 235 -0.85 -9.57 10.93
N MET A 236 -1.92 -9.17 10.24
CA MET A 236 -3.29 -9.12 10.74
C MET A 236 -4.10 -10.31 10.23
N ASN A 237 -4.79 -11.02 11.11
CA ASN A 237 -5.65 -12.10 10.71
C ASN A 237 -7.01 -11.59 10.18
N ARG A 238 -7.83 -12.51 9.64
CA ARG A 238 -9.15 -12.21 9.07
C ARG A 238 -10.17 -11.64 10.06
N LEU A 239 -9.93 -11.74 11.37
CA LEU A 239 -10.79 -11.15 12.41
C LEU A 239 -10.33 -9.75 12.83
N GLY A 240 -9.23 -9.25 12.24
CA GLY A 240 -8.67 -7.94 12.55
C GLY A 240 -7.64 -7.95 13.69
N LYS A 241 -7.31 -9.12 14.28
CA LYS A 241 -6.30 -9.25 15.33
C LYS A 241 -4.90 -9.18 14.71
N LEU A 242 -3.99 -8.42 15.31
CA LEU A 242 -2.58 -8.46 14.97
C LEU A 242 -1.93 -9.70 15.60
N GLU A 243 -1.64 -10.72 14.79
CA GLU A 243 -0.98 -11.95 15.22
C GLU A 243 0.55 -11.80 15.23
N ARG A 244 1.06 -10.87 14.44
CA ARG A 244 2.47 -10.53 14.36
C ARG A 244 2.64 -9.02 14.44
N ILE A 245 3.58 -8.58 15.26
CA ILE A 245 4.05 -7.20 15.38
C ILE A 245 5.56 -7.30 15.44
N LEU A 246 6.24 -6.89 14.37
CA LEU A 246 7.67 -7.08 14.18
C LEU A 246 8.31 -5.71 13.93
N ASP A 247 9.21 -5.31 14.81
CA ASP A 247 10.01 -4.12 14.60
C ASP A 247 11.31 -4.51 13.87
N LEU A 248 11.71 -3.71 12.89
CA LEU A 248 13.03 -3.82 12.28
C LEU A 248 14.10 -3.45 13.32
N ASP A 249 15.31 -3.99 13.13
CA ASP A 249 16.46 -3.55 13.91
C ASP A 249 16.65 -2.02 13.79
N ASP A 250 17.11 -1.36 14.84
CA ASP A 250 17.33 0.12 14.87
C ASP A 250 18.24 0.63 13.76
N GLN A 251 18.97 -0.27 13.12
CA GLN A 251 19.81 0.02 11.96
C GLN A 251 18.98 0.40 10.72
N PHE A 252 17.77 -0.16 10.54
CA PHE A 252 17.02 -0.04 9.30
C PHE A 252 15.68 0.66 9.48
N ILE A 253 15.33 1.47 8.49
CA ILE A 253 13.95 1.93 8.26
C ILE A 253 13.49 1.46 6.88
N LEU A 254 12.24 0.96 6.82
CA LEU A 254 11.62 0.59 5.55
C LEU A 254 11.10 1.83 4.80
N HIS A 255 11.01 1.70 3.49
CA HIS A 255 10.38 2.69 2.62
C HIS A 255 9.78 2.02 1.38
N HIS A 256 8.89 2.70 0.72
CA HIS A 256 8.28 2.47 -0.61
C HIS A 256 7.66 1.10 -0.85
N ASP A 257 8.36 -0.04 -0.69
CA ASP A 257 7.82 -1.32 -1.10
C ASP A 257 8.41 -2.51 -0.32
N TYR A 258 7.66 -3.60 -0.30
CA TYR A 258 8.05 -4.89 0.27
C TYR A 258 7.25 -6.02 -0.37
N VAL A 259 7.81 -7.22 -0.33
CA VAL A 259 7.20 -8.44 -0.90
C VAL A 259 7.39 -9.61 0.07
N LEU A 260 6.63 -10.69 -0.12
CA LEU A 260 6.89 -11.97 0.54
C LEU A 260 7.84 -12.82 -0.31
N ASP A 261 8.79 -13.50 0.34
CA ASP A 261 9.54 -14.59 -0.29
C ASP A 261 8.74 -15.90 -0.26
N SER A 262 9.28 -16.95 -0.87
CA SER A 262 8.65 -18.27 -0.92
C SER A 262 8.49 -18.95 0.45
N ASP A 263 9.25 -18.53 1.46
CA ASP A 263 9.20 -19.04 2.82
C ASP A 263 8.26 -18.21 3.73
N GLY A 264 7.63 -17.18 3.18
CA GLY A 264 6.73 -16.27 3.91
C GLY A 264 7.45 -15.22 4.74
N ASN A 265 8.73 -14.94 4.49
CA ASN A 265 9.42 -13.81 5.08
C ASN A 265 9.21 -12.55 4.25
N LEU A 266 9.46 -11.39 4.84
CA LEU A 266 9.32 -10.11 4.17
C LEU A 266 10.67 -9.64 3.63
N VAL A 267 10.71 -9.31 2.35
CA VAL A 267 11.85 -8.63 1.71
C VAL A 267 11.46 -7.19 1.45
N LEU A 268 12.21 -6.27 2.02
CA LEU A 268 11.85 -4.86 2.20
C LEU A 268 12.88 -3.97 1.51
N LEU A 269 12.44 -2.88 0.91
CA LEU A 269 13.32 -1.76 0.59
C LEU A 269 13.60 -0.98 1.88
N ALA A 270 14.87 -0.68 2.14
CA ALA A 270 15.29 -0.06 3.39
C ALA A 270 16.39 1.01 3.22
N THR A 271 16.54 1.81 4.26
CA THR A 271 17.66 2.71 4.48
C THR A 271 18.43 2.24 5.71
N ASP A 272 19.74 2.11 5.60
CA ASP A 272 20.63 1.85 6.72
C ASP A 272 21.00 3.18 7.40
N LEU A 273 20.51 3.38 8.62
CA LEU A 273 20.72 4.60 9.41
C LEU A 273 22.12 4.72 10.00
N THR A 274 22.93 3.64 9.98
CA THR A 274 24.27 3.62 10.56
C THR A 274 25.36 4.06 9.59
N ARG A 275 25.00 4.30 8.34
CA ARG A 275 25.96 4.68 7.29
C ARG A 275 26.51 6.08 7.51
N SER A 276 27.83 6.21 7.44
CA SER A 276 28.53 7.49 7.60
C SER A 276 28.37 8.44 6.40
N ASP A 277 28.02 7.91 5.21
CA ASP A 277 27.77 8.68 4.00
C ASP A 277 26.33 9.19 3.90
N HIS A 278 25.46 8.79 4.84
CA HIS A 278 24.03 9.14 4.89
C HIS A 278 23.25 8.80 3.61
N ALA A 279 23.74 7.83 2.82
CA ALA A 279 22.98 7.33 1.67
C ALA A 279 21.68 6.69 2.14
N VAL A 280 20.61 6.92 1.37
CA VAL A 280 19.25 6.47 1.71
C VAL A 280 18.62 5.73 0.54
N GLN A 281 17.64 4.87 0.85
CA GLN A 281 16.77 4.20 -0.12
C GLN A 281 17.55 3.34 -1.13
N ASP A 282 18.62 2.70 -0.67
CA ASP A 282 19.56 1.93 -1.49
C ASP A 282 19.87 0.53 -0.93
N GLN A 283 19.02 0.04 0.01
CA GLN A 283 19.21 -1.27 0.63
C GLN A 283 18.00 -2.18 0.37
N VAL A 284 18.27 -3.50 0.27
CA VAL A 284 17.24 -4.55 0.34
C VAL A 284 17.55 -5.42 1.54
N VAL A 285 16.57 -5.58 2.44
CA VAL A 285 16.71 -6.35 3.68
C VAL A 285 15.61 -7.41 3.77
N LYS A 286 15.92 -8.54 4.42
CA LYS A 286 14.96 -9.60 4.74
C LYS A 286 14.60 -9.51 6.22
N LEU A 287 13.33 -9.52 6.53
CA LEU A 287 12.77 -9.65 7.85
C LEU A 287 12.15 -11.04 8.00
N ASP A 288 12.76 -11.88 8.83
CA ASP A 288 12.23 -13.20 9.17
C ASP A 288 10.95 -13.02 10.00
N THR A 289 9.81 -13.46 9.44
CA THR A 289 8.49 -13.27 10.05
C THR A 289 8.24 -14.13 11.28
N THR A 290 9.10 -15.12 11.55
CA THR A 290 9.05 -16.00 12.74
C THR A 290 9.86 -15.41 13.89
N THR A 291 11.10 -14.96 13.60
CA THR A 291 12.07 -14.53 14.61
C THR A 291 12.14 -13.03 14.78
N GLY A 292 11.68 -12.24 13.80
CA GLY A 292 11.83 -10.78 13.74
C GLY A 292 13.26 -10.33 13.38
N LYS A 293 14.15 -11.26 12.98
CA LYS A 293 15.54 -10.91 12.64
C LYS A 293 15.61 -10.25 11.29
N THR A 294 16.31 -9.12 11.19
CA THR A 294 16.63 -8.44 9.95
C THR A 294 17.98 -8.90 9.40
N THR A 295 18.09 -9.08 8.08
CA THR A 295 19.31 -9.46 7.37
C THR A 295 19.45 -8.62 6.10
N LEU A 296 20.60 -7.98 5.89
CA LEU A 296 20.91 -7.28 4.64
C LEU A 296 21.09 -8.29 3.51
N LEU A 297 20.32 -8.13 2.42
CA LEU A 297 20.47 -8.93 1.20
C LEU A 297 21.30 -8.20 0.14
N LEU A 298 21.03 -6.91 -0.10
CA LEU A 298 21.67 -6.13 -1.15
C LEU A 298 21.94 -4.70 -0.68
N ASP A 299 23.16 -4.24 -0.93
CA ASP A 299 23.57 -2.82 -0.88
C ASP A 299 23.82 -2.34 -2.31
N LEU A 300 22.93 -1.51 -2.84
CA LEU A 300 23.08 -0.95 -4.19
C LEU A 300 24.30 -0.04 -4.32
N GLY A 301 24.73 0.61 -3.24
CA GLY A 301 25.96 1.40 -3.23
C GLY A 301 27.22 0.55 -3.41
N THR A 302 27.20 -0.70 -2.92
CA THR A 302 28.27 -1.68 -3.16
C THR A 302 28.18 -2.26 -4.58
N MET A 303 26.98 -2.44 -5.12
CA MET A 303 26.77 -2.94 -6.49
C MET A 303 27.16 -1.90 -7.55
N PHE A 304 26.86 -0.61 -7.31
CA PHE A 304 27.06 0.48 -8.28
C PHE A 304 28.00 1.60 -7.79
N PRO A 305 29.21 1.28 -7.27
CA PRO A 305 30.09 2.27 -6.69
C PRO A 305 30.51 3.35 -7.69
N ASP A 306 30.75 2.97 -8.96
CA ASP A 306 31.16 3.91 -10.00
C ASP A 306 30.06 4.94 -10.29
N TYR A 307 28.80 4.49 -10.43
CA TYR A 307 27.67 5.40 -10.63
C TYR A 307 27.46 6.31 -9.42
N LYS A 308 27.40 5.74 -8.22
CA LYS A 308 27.23 6.50 -6.97
C LYS A 308 28.25 7.62 -6.86
N SER A 309 29.51 7.38 -7.26
CA SER A 309 30.57 8.37 -7.24
C SER A 309 30.38 9.54 -8.22
N THR A 310 29.52 9.39 -9.24
CA THR A 310 29.18 10.48 -10.18
C THR A 310 28.10 11.40 -9.66
N THR A 311 27.37 10.98 -8.62
CA THR A 311 26.25 11.73 -8.06
C THR A 311 26.73 12.76 -7.04
N THR A 312 25.97 13.84 -6.88
CA THR A 312 26.30 14.89 -5.92
C THR A 312 25.44 14.77 -4.66
N HIS A 313 26.10 14.98 -3.52
CA HIS A 313 25.41 15.06 -2.23
C HIS A 313 24.88 16.48 -1.93
N SER A 314 25.10 17.43 -2.87
CA SER A 314 24.90 18.87 -2.68
C SER A 314 23.50 19.41 -2.99
N GLY A 315 22.58 18.58 -3.45
CA GLY A 315 21.18 19.00 -3.75
C GLY A 315 20.28 19.11 -2.54
N ILE A 316 20.82 18.95 -1.35
CA ILE A 316 20.06 18.93 -0.09
C ILE A 316 19.95 20.34 0.43
N ASP A 317 18.73 20.87 0.47
CA ASP A 317 18.43 22.11 1.18
C ASP A 317 18.71 21.89 2.68
N GLU A 318 19.75 22.54 3.21
CA GLU A 318 20.08 22.45 4.63
C GLU A 318 18.97 22.99 5.54
N SER A 319 18.00 23.74 4.97
CA SER A 319 16.81 24.21 5.68
C SER A 319 15.73 23.13 5.79
N ASP A 320 15.72 22.10 4.92
CA ASP A 320 14.84 20.94 5.06
C ASP A 320 15.42 19.96 6.08
N THR A 321 14.88 19.98 7.28
CA THR A 321 15.32 19.11 8.38
C THR A 321 15.12 17.63 8.11
N ARG A 322 14.24 17.26 7.14
CA ARG A 322 13.97 15.88 6.73
C ARG A 322 15.01 15.37 5.74
N ALA A 323 15.50 16.23 4.86
CA ALA A 323 16.49 15.90 3.84
C ALA A 323 17.94 16.14 4.31
N LYS A 324 18.13 16.86 5.43
CA LYS A 324 19.46 17.27 5.90
C LYS A 324 20.42 16.09 6.07
N GLY A 325 21.50 16.11 5.31
CA GLY A 325 22.51 15.07 5.34
C GLY A 325 22.16 13.80 4.57
N ARG A 326 20.97 13.65 4.00
CA ARG A 326 20.57 12.47 3.23
C ARG A 326 21.10 12.50 1.79
N TRP A 327 21.60 11.37 1.33
CA TRP A 327 22.08 11.20 -0.03
C TRP A 327 21.22 10.20 -0.79
N ASP A 328 20.17 10.69 -1.44
CA ASP A 328 19.20 9.90 -2.18
C ASP A 328 19.64 9.76 -3.65
N TRP A 329 20.67 8.95 -3.89
CA TRP A 329 21.36 8.87 -5.16
C TRP A 329 20.72 7.91 -6.17
N ILE A 330 19.87 6.98 -5.73
CA ILE A 330 19.25 5.97 -6.58
C ILE A 330 17.73 5.88 -6.38
N HIS A 331 17.23 6.07 -5.17
CA HIS A 331 15.81 6.07 -4.81
C HIS A 331 15.07 4.83 -5.29
N CYS A 332 15.44 3.67 -4.74
CA CYS A 332 14.74 2.43 -5.05
C CYS A 332 13.30 2.48 -4.50
N ASN A 333 12.29 2.26 -5.35
CA ASN A 333 10.88 2.47 -5.00
C ASN A 333 9.94 1.31 -5.33
N THR A 334 10.44 0.23 -5.93
CA THR A 334 9.67 -1.00 -6.15
C THR A 334 10.59 -2.21 -6.08
N ILE A 335 10.07 -3.31 -5.52
CA ILE A 335 10.73 -4.61 -5.53
C ILE A 335 9.73 -5.70 -5.93
N GLN A 336 10.18 -6.62 -6.80
CA GLN A 336 9.50 -7.87 -7.14
C GLN A 336 10.50 -9.02 -6.99
N LEU A 337 10.10 -10.12 -6.36
CA LEU A 337 10.86 -11.35 -6.34
C LEU A 337 10.33 -12.29 -7.42
N LEU A 338 11.22 -13.01 -8.07
CA LEU A 338 10.92 -14.00 -9.09
C LEU A 338 11.24 -15.39 -8.57
N ASP A 339 10.57 -16.39 -9.14
CA ASP A 339 10.72 -17.82 -8.75
C ASP A 339 12.13 -18.36 -8.98
N ASP A 340 12.92 -17.70 -9.84
CA ASP A 340 14.33 -18.05 -10.12
C ASP A 340 15.32 -17.51 -9.07
N GLY A 341 14.83 -16.88 -8.01
CA GLY A 341 15.64 -16.26 -6.96
C GLY A 341 16.20 -14.89 -7.34
N SER A 342 15.77 -14.31 -8.45
CA SER A 342 16.13 -12.95 -8.83
C SER A 342 15.14 -11.92 -8.29
N ALA A 343 15.55 -10.65 -8.29
CA ALA A 343 14.70 -9.52 -7.96
C ALA A 343 14.69 -8.48 -9.08
N ILE A 344 13.53 -7.86 -9.33
CA ILE A 344 13.41 -6.68 -10.17
C ILE A 344 13.19 -5.47 -9.27
N LEU A 345 14.02 -4.46 -9.44
CA LEU A 345 14.00 -3.21 -8.69
C LEU A 345 13.70 -2.05 -9.62
N SER A 346 12.99 -1.04 -9.13
CA SER A 346 12.81 0.23 -9.83
C SER A 346 13.58 1.32 -9.10
N ALA A 347 14.44 2.03 -9.81
CA ALA A 347 15.27 3.12 -9.31
C ALA A 347 14.82 4.44 -9.94
N ARG A 348 14.16 5.31 -9.12
CA ARG A 348 13.55 6.56 -9.61
C ARG A 348 14.57 7.58 -10.07
N GLU A 349 15.63 7.83 -9.28
CA GLU A 349 16.63 8.88 -9.57
C GLU A 349 17.43 8.60 -10.85
N THR A 350 17.56 7.32 -11.21
CA THR A 350 18.23 6.89 -12.43
C THR A 350 17.27 6.58 -13.58
N SER A 351 15.95 6.65 -13.33
CA SER A 351 14.92 6.23 -14.28
C SER A 351 15.18 4.83 -14.88
N THR A 352 15.64 3.90 -14.04
CA THR A 352 16.13 2.58 -14.46
C THR A 352 15.40 1.46 -13.73
N ILE A 353 15.01 0.42 -14.47
CA ILE A 353 14.58 -0.87 -13.91
C ILE A 353 15.81 -1.78 -13.89
N ILE A 354 16.06 -2.48 -12.81
CA ILE A 354 17.28 -3.27 -12.55
C ILE A 354 16.88 -4.69 -12.20
N LYS A 355 17.40 -5.70 -12.89
CA LYS A 355 17.28 -7.10 -12.46
C LYS A 355 18.57 -7.56 -11.81
N VAL A 356 18.42 -8.13 -10.61
CA VAL A 356 19.51 -8.68 -9.80
C VAL A 356 19.26 -10.17 -9.62
N ALA A 357 20.19 -11.01 -10.04
CA ALA A 357 20.16 -12.45 -9.81
C ALA A 357 20.64 -12.79 -8.39
N ASP A 358 20.19 -13.95 -7.88
CA ASP A 358 20.62 -14.56 -6.61
C ASP A 358 20.56 -13.58 -5.43
N ILE A 359 19.39 -12.94 -5.24
CA ILE A 359 19.21 -11.85 -4.26
C ILE A 359 19.49 -12.30 -2.82
N GLU A 360 19.22 -13.57 -2.49
CA GLU A 360 19.45 -14.13 -1.15
C GLU A 360 20.82 -14.79 -0.97
N GLY A 361 21.59 -14.97 -2.06
CA GLY A 361 22.91 -15.57 -2.05
C GLY A 361 24.04 -14.59 -2.31
N THR A 362 24.47 -14.48 -3.55
CA THR A 362 25.48 -13.53 -4.02
C THR A 362 24.88 -12.63 -5.09
N PRO A 363 24.27 -11.50 -4.73
CA PRO A 363 23.56 -10.65 -5.67
C PRO A 363 24.45 -10.17 -6.82
N GLN A 364 23.98 -10.36 -8.06
CA GLN A 364 24.69 -9.94 -9.25
C GLN A 364 23.74 -9.22 -10.24
N LEU A 365 24.21 -8.09 -10.79
CA LEU A 365 23.51 -7.39 -11.84
C LEU A 365 23.31 -8.31 -13.05
N GLN A 366 22.06 -8.48 -13.47
CA GLN A 366 21.73 -9.30 -14.64
C GLN A 366 21.48 -8.40 -15.86
N TYR A 367 20.57 -7.44 -15.76
CA TYR A 367 20.32 -6.46 -16.82
C TYR A 367 19.68 -5.19 -16.25
N MET A 368 19.59 -4.16 -17.10
CA MET A 368 18.90 -2.89 -16.84
C MET A 368 17.97 -2.52 -17.99
N ILE A 369 16.89 -1.78 -17.71
CA ILE A 369 15.99 -1.15 -18.68
C ILE A 369 15.89 0.34 -18.35
N GLY A 370 16.01 1.20 -19.37
CA GLY A 370 15.97 2.67 -19.27
C GLY A 370 16.89 3.31 -20.27
N GLU A 371 17.22 4.59 -20.07
CA GLU A 371 18.13 5.33 -20.93
C GLU A 371 19.60 5.13 -20.52
N PRO A 372 20.42 4.43 -21.32
CA PRO A 372 21.80 4.12 -20.94
C PRO A 372 22.69 5.33 -20.70
N SER A 373 22.39 6.47 -21.33
CA SER A 373 23.22 7.68 -21.21
C SER A 373 23.23 8.29 -19.82
N VAL A 374 22.21 8.00 -18.98
CA VAL A 374 22.20 8.34 -17.55
C VAL A 374 23.38 7.71 -16.80
N TRP A 375 23.84 6.55 -17.26
CA TRP A 375 24.93 5.75 -16.69
C TRP A 375 26.27 5.94 -17.42
N ASN A 376 26.39 6.94 -18.30
CA ASN A 376 27.63 7.21 -19.03
C ASN A 376 28.81 7.43 -18.07
N GLY A 377 29.96 6.92 -18.49
CA GLY A 377 31.19 6.96 -17.68
C GLY A 377 31.34 5.82 -16.69
N THR A 378 30.37 4.91 -16.62
CA THR A 378 30.41 3.69 -15.81
C THR A 378 30.49 2.43 -16.68
N GLN A 379 30.86 1.30 -16.05
CA GLN A 379 30.88 -0.01 -16.73
C GLN A 379 29.48 -0.59 -17.01
N TYR A 380 28.41 -0.03 -16.43
CA TYR A 380 27.07 -0.63 -16.42
C TYR A 380 26.28 -0.37 -17.69
N THR A 381 26.71 0.54 -18.56
CA THR A 381 26.03 0.84 -19.83
C THR A 381 25.87 -0.39 -20.74
N ALA A 382 26.77 -1.37 -20.64
CA ALA A 382 26.69 -2.64 -21.39
C ALA A 382 25.61 -3.60 -20.87
N SER A 383 25.04 -3.35 -19.70
CA SER A 383 24.03 -4.21 -19.07
C SER A 383 22.59 -3.84 -19.47
N PHE A 384 22.40 -2.81 -20.28
CA PHE A 384 21.06 -2.41 -20.71
C PHE A 384 20.53 -3.36 -21.80
N LEU A 385 19.28 -3.78 -21.65
CA LEU A 385 18.54 -4.46 -22.71
C LEU A 385 18.32 -3.48 -23.89
N THR A 386 18.31 -4.05 -25.09
CA THR A 386 18.04 -3.28 -26.31
C THR A 386 16.57 -2.94 -26.43
N LYS A 387 16.24 -1.66 -26.55
CA LYS A 387 14.88 -1.18 -26.83
C LYS A 387 14.46 -1.57 -28.24
N ASN A 388 13.41 -2.40 -28.36
CA ASN A 388 12.89 -2.84 -29.63
C ASN A 388 11.59 -2.12 -29.97
N GLY A 389 11.66 -1.12 -30.84
CA GLY A 389 10.54 -0.28 -31.27
C GLY A 389 10.77 1.23 -31.05
N ASP A 390 9.87 2.04 -31.57
CA ASP A 390 9.91 3.50 -31.46
C ASP A 390 8.92 4.03 -30.42
N PHE A 391 9.30 3.96 -29.16
CA PHE A 391 8.55 4.51 -28.03
C PHE A 391 9.45 5.38 -27.13
N GLY A 392 8.83 6.23 -26.29
CA GLY A 392 9.57 7.08 -25.35
C GLY A 392 10.20 6.27 -24.23
N ASP A 393 11.24 6.81 -23.62
CA ASP A 393 11.85 6.19 -22.44
C ASP A 393 10.98 6.39 -21.20
N THR A 394 11.17 5.56 -20.20
CA THR A 394 10.53 5.73 -18.89
C THR A 394 11.30 6.75 -18.05
N GLY A 395 10.60 7.51 -17.22
CA GLY A 395 11.21 8.49 -16.34
C GLY A 395 10.53 8.57 -14.98
N GLY A 396 11.34 8.43 -13.91
CA GLY A 396 10.87 8.52 -12.54
C GLY A 396 9.83 7.46 -12.15
N GLN A 397 9.83 6.31 -12.80
CA GLN A 397 8.79 5.28 -12.74
C GLN A 397 8.57 4.71 -11.34
N HIS A 398 7.35 4.22 -11.11
CA HIS A 398 6.90 3.56 -9.87
C HIS A 398 6.12 2.29 -10.19
N SER A 399 5.89 1.46 -9.17
CA SER A 399 4.97 0.31 -9.22
C SER A 399 5.29 -0.67 -10.36
N VAL A 400 6.56 -1.01 -10.53
CA VAL A 400 6.96 -2.03 -11.51
C VAL A 400 6.49 -3.39 -11.02
N THR A 401 5.64 -4.06 -11.80
CA THR A 401 5.06 -5.37 -11.47
C THR A 401 5.42 -6.39 -12.54
N TYR A 402 5.92 -7.53 -12.10
CA TYR A 402 6.21 -8.69 -12.93
C TYR A 402 4.94 -9.52 -13.14
N SER A 403 4.74 -9.99 -14.36
CA SER A 403 3.74 -11.00 -14.69
C SER A 403 4.20 -11.90 -15.84
N THR A 404 3.75 -13.14 -15.83
CA THR A 404 4.02 -14.11 -16.90
C THR A 404 2.72 -14.66 -17.46
N ASP A 405 2.79 -15.27 -18.64
CA ASP A 405 1.67 -15.89 -19.34
C ASP A 405 2.20 -17.17 -19.98
N ASP A 406 1.42 -18.27 -19.88
CA ASP A 406 1.78 -19.59 -20.43
C ASP A 406 2.00 -19.59 -21.96
N SER A 407 1.51 -18.55 -22.67
CA SER A 407 1.73 -18.40 -24.11
C SER A 407 3.10 -17.81 -24.46
N LEU A 408 3.83 -17.26 -23.49
CA LEU A 408 5.14 -16.67 -23.71
C LEU A 408 6.21 -17.78 -23.82
N GLU A 409 7.22 -17.53 -24.64
CA GLU A 409 8.40 -18.40 -24.67
C GLU A 409 9.22 -18.25 -23.37
N SER A 410 9.91 -19.32 -23.00
CA SER A 410 10.78 -19.33 -21.81
C SER A 410 11.80 -18.19 -21.87
N GLY A 411 11.98 -17.47 -20.78
CA GLY A 411 12.82 -16.27 -20.70
C GLY A 411 12.13 -14.97 -21.14
N SER A 412 10.81 -15.06 -21.43
CA SER A 412 9.99 -13.87 -21.70
C SER A 412 8.94 -13.66 -20.63
N TYR A 413 8.63 -12.40 -20.30
CA TYR A 413 7.63 -12.00 -19.32
C TYR A 413 7.24 -10.54 -19.50
N TYR A 414 6.21 -10.11 -18.79
CA TYR A 414 5.75 -8.73 -18.80
C TYR A 414 6.22 -7.96 -17.57
N LEU A 415 6.51 -6.66 -17.79
CA LEU A 415 6.64 -5.65 -16.74
C LEU A 415 5.58 -4.57 -16.98
N THR A 416 4.67 -4.42 -16.01
CA THR A 416 3.70 -3.33 -16.00
C THR A 416 4.17 -2.28 -15.01
N LEU A 417 4.12 -0.99 -15.38
CA LEU A 417 4.62 0.10 -14.55
C LEU A 417 3.82 1.38 -14.73
N PHE A 418 3.83 2.19 -13.69
CA PHE A 418 3.46 3.59 -13.77
C PHE A 418 4.71 4.40 -14.18
N ASP A 419 4.70 4.90 -15.42
CA ASP A 419 5.74 5.80 -15.92
C ASP A 419 5.32 7.25 -15.62
N ASN A 420 5.99 7.87 -14.66
CA ASN A 420 5.76 9.28 -14.32
C ASN A 420 6.10 10.18 -15.49
N SER A 421 6.88 9.67 -16.46
CA SER A 421 7.43 10.41 -17.60
C SER A 421 8.18 11.68 -17.15
N PHE A 422 8.78 11.61 -15.95
CA PHE A 422 9.48 12.72 -15.30
C PHE A 422 10.98 12.52 -15.35
N GLY A 423 11.65 13.34 -16.15
CA GLY A 423 13.09 13.35 -16.29
C GLY A 423 13.73 14.33 -15.29
N TYR A 424 14.14 13.82 -14.16
CA TYR A 424 14.79 14.59 -13.10
C TYR A 424 15.57 13.67 -12.16
N ALA A 425 16.76 14.10 -11.78
CA ALA A 425 17.50 13.50 -10.67
C ALA A 425 18.13 14.60 -9.82
N MET A 426 17.78 14.64 -8.55
CA MET A 426 18.29 15.68 -7.63
C MET A 426 19.81 15.60 -7.48
N THR A 427 20.37 14.39 -7.52
CA THR A 427 21.80 14.12 -7.34
C THR A 427 22.61 14.15 -8.64
N ARG A 428 21.94 14.37 -9.79
CA ARG A 428 22.58 14.54 -11.11
C ARG A 428 22.10 15.83 -11.80
N PRO A 429 22.38 17.01 -11.19
CA PRO A 429 21.98 18.30 -11.78
C PRO A 429 22.76 18.62 -13.07
N ASP A 430 23.85 17.90 -13.34
CA ASP A 430 24.65 17.99 -14.57
C ASP A 430 24.02 17.29 -15.76
N TYR A 431 23.04 16.38 -15.56
CA TYR A 431 22.45 15.61 -16.63
C TYR A 431 21.27 16.36 -17.28
N ASP A 432 21.30 16.48 -18.61
CA ASP A 432 20.27 17.16 -19.38
C ASP A 432 19.12 16.21 -19.77
N TRP A 433 18.12 16.11 -18.90
CA TRP A 433 16.94 15.29 -19.10
C TRP A 433 16.05 15.72 -20.27
N THR A 434 16.19 16.95 -20.76
CA THR A 434 15.38 17.44 -21.89
C THR A 434 15.74 16.75 -23.22
N THR A 435 16.88 16.07 -23.27
CA THR A 435 17.33 15.29 -24.43
C THR A 435 16.65 13.93 -24.55
N ILE A 436 15.97 13.46 -23.50
CA ILE A 436 15.34 12.14 -23.48
C ILE A 436 13.92 12.21 -24.05
N LYS A 437 13.69 11.40 -25.08
CA LYS A 437 12.40 11.35 -25.76
C LYS A 437 11.27 10.89 -24.84
N GLY A 438 10.23 11.71 -24.70
CA GLY A 438 8.99 11.36 -23.99
C GLY A 438 8.97 11.75 -22.52
N LEU A 439 10.05 12.36 -21.99
CA LEU A 439 10.10 12.84 -20.63
C LEU A 439 9.76 14.32 -20.53
N SER A 440 9.14 14.71 -19.43
CA SER A 440 8.95 16.09 -18.99
C SER A 440 9.91 16.40 -17.85
N THR A 441 10.39 17.64 -17.77
CA THR A 441 11.16 18.14 -16.61
C THR A 441 10.31 19.00 -15.67
N SER A 442 9.01 19.11 -15.92
CA SER A 442 8.09 19.89 -15.09
C SER A 442 7.84 19.19 -13.76
N GLN A 443 8.02 19.91 -12.67
CA GLN A 443 7.69 19.43 -11.31
C GLN A 443 6.22 19.69 -10.93
N SER A 444 5.46 20.37 -11.80
CA SER A 444 4.07 20.71 -11.53
C SER A 444 3.12 19.62 -12.05
N ALA A 445 2.39 18.97 -11.14
CA ALA A 445 1.34 18.03 -11.51
C ALA A 445 0.17 18.64 -12.30
N THR A 446 0.07 19.98 -12.34
CA THR A 446 -0.95 20.71 -13.11
C THR A 446 -0.45 21.13 -14.51
N ASP A 447 0.73 20.70 -14.91
CA ASP A 447 1.27 20.99 -16.24
C ASP A 447 0.43 20.27 -17.31
N ALA A 448 -0.31 21.05 -18.11
CA ALA A 448 -1.23 20.54 -19.13
C ALA A 448 -0.52 19.93 -20.35
N ASP A 449 0.74 20.30 -20.58
CA ASP A 449 1.55 19.81 -21.69
C ASP A 449 2.26 18.49 -21.39
N SER A 450 2.31 18.11 -20.09
CA SER A 450 2.94 16.89 -19.60
C SER A 450 1.91 15.78 -19.37
N GLN A 451 2.34 14.51 -19.49
CA GLN A 451 1.49 13.34 -19.28
C GLN A 451 2.29 12.19 -18.73
N SER A 452 1.76 11.53 -17.72
CA SER A 452 2.23 10.22 -17.27
C SER A 452 1.59 9.09 -18.08
N ARG A 453 2.11 7.87 -17.91
CA ARG A 453 1.64 6.70 -18.67
C ARG A 453 1.56 5.47 -17.77
N LEU A 454 0.61 4.61 -18.08
CA LEU A 454 0.73 3.20 -17.75
C LEU A 454 1.42 2.51 -18.91
N ARG A 455 2.45 1.71 -18.66
CA ARG A 455 3.18 0.97 -19.69
C ARG A 455 3.22 -0.50 -19.35
N LYS A 456 3.19 -1.33 -20.41
CA LYS A 456 3.47 -2.75 -20.33
C LYS A 456 4.59 -3.08 -21.31
N TYR A 457 5.68 -3.61 -20.78
CA TYR A 457 6.82 -4.08 -21.55
C TYR A 457 6.80 -5.61 -21.62
N LEU A 458 7.04 -6.14 -22.81
CA LEU A 458 7.48 -7.52 -23.01
C LEU A 458 9.00 -7.52 -22.95
N VAL A 459 9.56 -8.21 -21.98
CA VAL A 459 10.99 -8.49 -21.86
C VAL A 459 11.28 -9.84 -22.47
N ASN A 460 12.35 -9.94 -23.27
CA ASN A 460 12.90 -11.19 -23.77
C ASN A 460 14.39 -11.24 -23.39
N GLU A 461 14.69 -12.02 -22.36
CA GLU A 461 16.06 -12.17 -21.86
C GLU A 461 16.97 -12.95 -22.84
N ASN A 462 16.41 -13.88 -23.63
CA ASN A 462 17.17 -14.65 -24.59
C ASN A 462 17.77 -13.77 -25.70
N ASP A 463 16.99 -12.77 -26.15
CA ASP A 463 17.40 -11.83 -27.19
C ASP A 463 18.05 -10.55 -26.61
N GLY A 464 17.99 -10.38 -25.28
CA GLY A 464 18.46 -9.16 -24.62
C GLY A 464 17.67 -7.91 -25.02
N THR A 465 16.33 -8.02 -25.17
CA THR A 465 15.46 -6.95 -25.66
C THR A 465 14.26 -6.69 -24.77
N TYR A 466 13.68 -5.50 -24.89
CA TYR A 466 12.35 -5.18 -24.37
C TYR A 466 11.54 -4.35 -25.38
N THR A 467 10.21 -4.56 -25.38
CA THR A 467 9.27 -3.97 -26.34
C THR A 467 8.06 -3.40 -25.59
N GLU A 468 7.62 -2.18 -25.86
CA GLU A 468 6.35 -1.67 -25.34
C GLU A 468 5.20 -2.35 -26.09
N VAL A 469 4.43 -3.20 -25.40
CA VAL A 469 3.28 -3.91 -25.98
C VAL A 469 1.96 -3.20 -25.69
N ASN A 470 1.91 -2.37 -24.67
CA ASN A 470 0.75 -1.55 -24.35
C ASN A 470 1.16 -0.26 -23.63
N SER A 471 0.38 0.82 -23.84
CA SER A 471 0.61 2.11 -23.18
C SER A 471 -0.66 2.95 -23.15
N PHE A 472 -0.98 3.50 -21.97
CA PHE A 472 -2.12 4.40 -21.77
C PHE A 472 -1.66 5.73 -21.18
N LYS A 473 -2.19 6.82 -21.70
CA LYS A 473 -1.97 8.15 -21.12
C LYS A 473 -2.87 8.36 -19.90
N VAL A 474 -2.29 8.90 -18.84
CA VAL A 474 -2.99 9.30 -17.61
C VAL A 474 -2.63 10.74 -17.27
N PRO A 475 -3.38 11.41 -16.37
CA PRO A 475 -2.98 12.73 -15.88
C PRO A 475 -1.55 12.74 -15.39
N TYR A 476 -0.84 13.85 -15.60
CA TYR A 476 0.54 13.97 -15.20
C TYR A 476 0.70 13.90 -13.69
N SER A 477 1.62 13.07 -13.25
CA SER A 477 2.03 12.94 -11.87
C SER A 477 3.55 12.75 -11.84
N PRO A 478 4.33 13.80 -11.57
CA PRO A 478 5.80 13.71 -11.58
C PRO A 478 6.36 12.82 -10.48
N TYR A 479 5.60 12.59 -9.42
CA TYR A 479 6.01 11.81 -8.25
C TYR A 479 4.95 10.78 -7.89
N VAL A 480 5.36 9.72 -7.18
CA VAL A 480 4.53 8.63 -6.65
C VAL A 480 3.61 8.00 -7.71
N SER A 481 2.46 7.49 -7.33
CA SER A 481 1.48 6.81 -8.17
C SER A 481 1.72 5.31 -8.32
N SER A 482 0.68 4.58 -8.64
CA SER A 482 0.75 3.14 -8.83
C SER A 482 -0.18 2.67 -9.94
N VAL A 483 0.08 1.46 -10.43
CA VAL A 483 -0.77 0.73 -11.37
C VAL A 483 -0.89 -0.70 -10.92
N GLN A 484 -2.09 -1.27 -11.08
CA GLN A 484 -2.35 -2.69 -10.89
C GLN A 484 -3.22 -3.19 -12.05
N GLU A 485 -2.85 -4.31 -12.65
CA GLU A 485 -3.72 -5.07 -13.57
C GLU A 485 -4.69 -5.90 -12.74
N ILE A 486 -6.00 -5.83 -13.05
CA ILE A 486 -7.05 -6.49 -12.26
C ILE A 486 -7.47 -7.80 -12.90
N ASP A 487 -7.31 -7.94 -14.22
CA ASP A 487 -7.67 -9.12 -14.98
C ASP A 487 -6.76 -9.32 -16.20
N ASP A 488 -6.86 -10.51 -16.82
CA ASP A 488 -6.09 -10.91 -18.00
C ASP A 488 -6.42 -10.06 -19.26
N ASP A 489 -7.55 -9.34 -19.27
CA ASP A 489 -7.98 -8.48 -20.36
C ASP A 489 -7.35 -7.07 -20.33
N LEU A 490 -6.33 -6.86 -19.51
CA LEU A 490 -5.55 -5.62 -19.42
C LEU A 490 -6.37 -4.38 -18.99
N ASN A 491 -7.30 -4.55 -18.04
CA ASN A 491 -7.98 -3.43 -17.41
C ASN A 491 -7.13 -2.90 -16.23
N PRO A 492 -6.24 -1.92 -16.46
CA PRO A 492 -5.42 -1.39 -15.38
C PRO A 492 -6.26 -0.47 -14.49
N VAL A 493 -6.10 -0.61 -13.19
CA VAL A 493 -6.46 0.43 -12.23
C VAL A 493 -5.22 1.27 -11.94
N SER A 494 -5.34 2.56 -12.13
CA SER A 494 -4.30 3.52 -11.78
C SER A 494 -4.77 4.37 -10.60
N TYR A 495 -3.93 4.49 -9.61
CA TYR A 495 -4.04 5.49 -8.56
C TYR A 495 -2.95 6.54 -8.77
N THR A 496 -3.36 7.77 -9.06
CA THR A 496 -2.46 8.92 -9.09
C THR A 496 -2.63 9.69 -7.78
N HIS A 497 -1.58 9.72 -6.99
CA HIS A 497 -1.56 10.56 -5.79
C HIS A 497 -1.19 11.97 -6.21
N LEU A 498 -2.16 12.86 -6.19
CA LEU A 498 -1.91 14.29 -6.28
C LEU A 498 -1.47 14.75 -4.89
N THR A 499 -0.17 14.89 -4.69
CA THR A 499 0.35 15.68 -3.56
C THR A 499 -0.06 17.13 -3.81
N LEU A 500 -0.87 17.66 -2.95
CA LEU A 500 -1.20 19.09 -2.92
C LEU A 500 -0.08 19.85 -2.23
#